data_e107216f4493e2ff2ef506b0e3179886
#
_entry.id   e107216f4493e2ff2ef506b0e3179886
#
_cell.length_a   1.000
_cell.length_b   1.000
_cell.length_c   1.000
_cell.angle_alpha   90.00
_cell.angle_beta   90.00
_cell.angle_gamma   90.00
#
_symmetry.space_group_name_H-M   'P 1'
#
loop_
_entity.id
_entity.type
_entity.pdbx_description
1 polymer ?
#
loop_
_entity_poly.entity_id
_entity_poly.type
_entity_poly.pdbx_seq_one_letter_code
_entity_poly.pdbx_strand_id
1 'polypeptide(L)'
;MPETSELHLAVALDGAGWHPAAWRAPDARPGELFSAGYWTDLAREAEAGALDFLTIEDSLGLQTAGRFASPDDRTDQVRGRLDAVLTAARIAPHTTRIGLVPTAVTTHTEPFHLSTSIATLDYVSEGRAGWRPRVAASPDEARHFGRREFPPLTQENVTDPAVAAHLSDLFDEAADAVEVVRRLWDSWEDDAVIRDVPAGRFVDRGKLHYIDFDGRWFAVRGPSITPRPPQGQPVVASLAHADVAYRLAARASDVVFVTPVSAEHAAQIVAEVRAAENYSERPLPPLQVYADLVVFIDEAPGAAAARKRRLDDLDGADFATDCAVVAGPPGELADLLLDWKQAAGLDGFRLRPGALPHDLQQITGALVPELRRRGAFRSGYAESTLRERLGLSRPANRYGASRYQIGAA
;
A
#
# COMPACT_ATOMS: atom_id res chain seq x y z
N MET A 1 18.22 -22.72 17.75
CA MET A 1 16.82 -22.41 17.38
C MET A 1 16.91 -21.48 16.20
N PRO A 2 16.22 -21.70 15.07
CA PRO A 2 16.18 -20.68 14.04
C PRO A 2 15.62 -19.40 14.68
N GLU A 3 16.29 -18.27 14.45
CA GLU A 3 15.75 -16.97 14.80
C GLU A 3 14.35 -16.88 14.16
N THR A 4 13.33 -16.84 14.99
CA THR A 4 11.97 -16.54 14.50
C THR A 4 12.03 -15.12 13.99
N SER A 5 12.06 -14.95 12.66
CA SER A 5 11.97 -13.62 12.08
C SER A 5 10.70 -12.93 12.62
N GLU A 6 10.85 -11.71 13.11
CA GLU A 6 9.72 -10.94 13.64
C GLU A 6 8.58 -10.89 12.63
N LEU A 7 7.35 -10.89 13.12
CA LEU A 7 6.17 -10.72 12.30
C LEU A 7 6.04 -9.25 11.90
N HIS A 8 5.86 -8.96 10.61
CA HIS A 8 5.50 -7.64 10.15
C HIS A 8 3.97 -7.45 10.17
N LEU A 9 3.51 -6.32 10.67
CA LEU A 9 2.09 -5.96 10.69
C LEU A 9 1.87 -4.55 10.13
N ALA A 10 0.99 -4.46 9.14
CA ALA A 10 0.48 -3.21 8.63
C ALA A 10 -1.04 -3.14 8.84
N VAL A 11 -1.61 -1.95 8.75
CA VAL A 11 -3.06 -1.75 8.78
C VAL A 11 -3.53 -1.00 7.54
N ALA A 12 -4.67 -1.41 6.99
CA ALA A 12 -5.34 -0.69 5.92
C ALA A 12 -6.50 0.13 6.48
N LEU A 13 -6.55 1.40 6.11
CA LEU A 13 -7.60 2.33 6.54
C LEU A 13 -8.47 2.72 5.35
N ASP A 14 -9.78 2.50 5.48
CA ASP A 14 -10.80 2.97 4.52
C ASP A 14 -12.06 3.42 5.29
N GLY A 15 -12.47 4.68 5.13
CA GLY A 15 -13.69 5.23 5.70
C GLY A 15 -13.89 4.91 7.18
N ALA A 16 -15.00 4.27 7.51
CA ALA A 16 -15.36 3.82 8.86
C ALA A 16 -14.96 2.36 9.14
N GLY A 17 -14.24 1.71 8.23
CA GLY A 17 -13.86 0.30 8.28
C GLY A 17 -14.29 -0.44 7.01
N TRP A 18 -13.89 -1.70 6.91
CA TRP A 18 -14.11 -2.51 5.70
C TRP A 18 -15.55 -2.98 5.53
N HIS A 19 -16.29 -3.09 6.65
CA HIS A 19 -17.70 -3.49 6.57
C HIS A 19 -18.56 -2.31 6.08
N PRO A 20 -19.43 -2.49 5.06
CA PRO A 20 -20.25 -1.38 4.51
C PRO A 20 -21.10 -0.64 5.55
N ALA A 21 -21.61 -1.35 6.57
CA ALA A 21 -22.37 -0.78 7.66
C ALA A 21 -21.53 -0.33 8.87
N ALA A 22 -20.18 -0.37 8.80
CA ALA A 22 -19.31 -0.02 9.93
C ALA A 22 -19.56 1.38 10.48
N TRP A 23 -19.92 2.35 9.63
CA TRP A 23 -20.26 3.72 10.03
C TRP A 23 -21.46 3.81 11.00
N ARG A 24 -22.26 2.73 11.10
CA ARG A 24 -23.42 2.61 11.99
C ARG A 24 -23.07 1.90 13.31
N ALA A 25 -21.81 1.51 13.52
CA ALA A 25 -21.36 0.95 14.78
C ALA A 25 -21.47 2.01 15.90
N PRO A 26 -21.78 1.61 17.15
CA PRO A 26 -21.99 2.56 18.25
C PRO A 26 -20.82 3.50 18.54
N ASP A 27 -19.59 3.04 18.26
CA ASP A 27 -18.33 3.73 18.48
C ASP A 27 -17.75 4.35 17.18
N ALA A 28 -18.44 4.19 16.05
CA ALA A 28 -18.07 4.83 14.80
C ALA A 28 -18.17 6.37 14.91
N ARG A 29 -17.35 7.05 14.13
CA ARG A 29 -17.26 8.52 14.08
C ARG A 29 -17.70 9.07 12.71
N PRO A 30 -18.93 8.79 12.23
CA PRO A 30 -19.33 9.09 10.85
C PRO A 30 -19.28 10.58 10.50
N GLY A 31 -19.53 11.46 11.45
CA GLY A 31 -19.43 12.91 11.27
C GLY A 31 -18.00 13.44 11.09
N GLU A 32 -16.97 12.60 11.32
CA GLU A 32 -15.57 13.00 11.29
C GLU A 32 -14.78 12.40 10.13
N LEU A 33 -15.36 11.54 9.30
CA LEU A 33 -14.66 10.80 8.24
C LEU A 33 -13.91 11.71 7.25
N PHE A 34 -14.36 12.96 7.08
CA PHE A 34 -13.72 13.97 6.24
C PHE A 34 -12.93 15.00 7.05
N SER A 35 -12.60 14.71 8.31
CA SER A 35 -11.79 15.59 9.16
C SER A 35 -10.34 15.11 9.26
N ALA A 36 -9.40 16.05 9.33
CA ALA A 36 -8.00 15.72 9.56
C ALA A 36 -7.74 15.05 10.92
N GLY A 37 -8.56 15.38 11.93
CA GLY A 37 -8.47 14.81 13.29
C GLY A 37 -8.70 13.30 13.28
N TYR A 38 -9.74 12.84 12.61
CA TYR A 38 -10.07 11.42 12.49
C TYR A 38 -8.88 10.56 11.99
N TRP A 39 -8.32 10.96 10.86
CA TRP A 39 -7.20 10.24 10.25
C TRP A 39 -5.92 10.31 11.08
N THR A 40 -5.68 11.45 11.74
CA THR A 40 -4.54 11.61 12.64
C THR A 40 -4.67 10.72 13.88
N ASP A 41 -5.85 10.61 14.44
CA ASP A 41 -6.11 9.75 15.62
C ASP A 41 -5.89 8.27 15.27
N LEU A 42 -6.41 7.81 14.12
CA LEU A 42 -6.18 6.44 13.66
C LEU A 42 -4.69 6.15 13.41
N ALA A 43 -3.97 7.10 12.82
CA ALA A 43 -2.54 6.93 12.58
C ALA A 43 -1.72 6.87 13.88
N ARG A 44 -2.05 7.69 14.86
CA ARG A 44 -1.42 7.66 16.19
C ARG A 44 -1.73 6.36 16.93
N GLU A 45 -2.95 5.87 16.82
CA GLU A 45 -3.34 4.57 17.39
C GLU A 45 -2.50 3.44 16.78
N ALA A 46 -2.37 3.40 15.43
CA ALA A 46 -1.54 2.43 14.75
C ALA A 46 -0.05 2.55 15.15
N GLU A 47 0.46 3.77 15.30
CA GLU A 47 1.83 4.04 15.76
C GLU A 47 2.05 3.55 17.19
N ALA A 48 1.11 3.76 18.10
CA ALA A 48 1.18 3.28 19.50
C ALA A 48 1.26 1.76 19.58
N GLY A 49 0.65 1.04 18.64
CA GLY A 49 0.79 -0.40 18.47
C GLY A 49 2.14 -0.85 17.91
N ALA A 50 2.99 0.06 17.45
CA ALA A 50 4.25 -0.21 16.73
C ALA A 50 4.04 -0.98 15.41
N LEU A 51 2.95 -0.73 14.68
CA LEU A 51 2.70 -1.29 13.37
C LEU A 51 3.72 -0.75 12.36
N ASP A 52 4.09 -1.54 11.35
CA ASP A 52 5.11 -1.16 10.36
C ASP A 52 4.71 0.09 9.59
N PHE A 53 3.52 0.04 9.02
CA PHE A 53 2.96 1.13 8.24
C PHE A 53 1.43 1.06 8.20
N LEU A 54 0.82 2.15 7.81
CA LEU A 54 -0.58 2.19 7.43
C LEU A 54 -0.72 2.46 5.92
N THR A 55 -1.73 1.85 5.31
CA THR A 55 -2.19 2.21 3.97
C THR A 55 -3.49 2.99 4.07
N ILE A 56 -3.67 3.97 3.20
CA ILE A 56 -4.94 4.69 3.03
C ILE A 56 -5.47 4.31 1.66
N GLU A 57 -6.69 3.76 1.64
CA GLU A 57 -7.33 3.36 0.40
C GLU A 57 -7.81 4.58 -0.40
N ASP A 58 -7.65 4.51 -1.72
CA ASP A 58 -8.11 5.55 -2.64
C ASP A 58 -8.57 4.97 -3.97
N SER A 59 -9.43 5.72 -4.65
CA SER A 59 -9.87 5.48 -6.02
C SER A 59 -10.42 6.76 -6.62
N LEU A 60 -10.60 6.78 -7.93
CA LEU A 60 -11.15 7.92 -8.65
C LEU A 60 -12.68 7.79 -8.87
N GLY A 61 -13.31 6.80 -8.24
CA GLY A 61 -14.75 6.58 -8.25
C GLY A 61 -15.34 6.52 -6.84
N LEU A 62 -16.65 6.68 -6.74
CA LEU A 62 -17.36 6.42 -5.48
C LEU A 62 -17.23 4.94 -5.11
N GLN A 63 -17.34 4.66 -3.81
CA GLN A 63 -17.35 3.30 -3.31
C GLN A 63 -18.53 2.52 -3.92
N THR A 64 -18.29 1.27 -4.28
CA THR A 64 -19.28 0.34 -4.83
C THR A 64 -19.30 -0.95 -4.01
N ALA A 65 -20.36 -1.72 -4.13
CA ALA A 65 -20.54 -2.97 -3.37
C ALA A 65 -19.54 -4.09 -3.74
N GLY A 66 -18.77 -3.95 -4.83
CA GLY A 66 -17.79 -4.96 -5.25
C GLY A 66 -16.97 -4.54 -6.46
N ARG A 67 -15.95 -5.34 -6.78
CA ARG A 67 -14.96 -5.06 -7.84
C ARG A 67 -15.57 -4.79 -9.22
N PHE A 68 -16.67 -5.48 -9.54
CA PHE A 68 -17.37 -5.39 -10.82
C PHE A 68 -18.70 -4.64 -10.72
N ALA A 69 -19.01 -4.08 -9.54
CA ALA A 69 -20.25 -3.36 -9.34
C ALA A 69 -20.15 -1.97 -9.98
N SER A 70 -21.19 -1.62 -10.73
CA SER A 70 -21.40 -0.23 -11.16
C SER A 70 -21.80 0.62 -9.97
N PRO A 71 -21.62 1.97 -10.05
CA PRO A 71 -22.23 2.87 -9.07
C PRO A 71 -23.70 2.55 -8.89
N ASP A 72 -24.13 2.45 -7.64
CA ASP A 72 -25.50 2.17 -7.26
C ASP A 72 -26.12 3.37 -6.52
N ASP A 73 -27.43 3.32 -6.31
CA ASP A 73 -28.19 4.39 -5.64
C ASP A 73 -28.30 4.19 -4.11
N ARG A 74 -27.53 3.27 -3.53
CA ARG A 74 -27.52 3.04 -2.07
C ARG A 74 -27.07 4.30 -1.33
N THR A 75 -27.83 4.67 -0.32
CA THR A 75 -27.58 5.84 0.55
C THR A 75 -27.22 5.44 1.98
N ASP A 76 -27.19 4.16 2.28
CA ASP A 76 -26.96 3.56 3.60
C ASP A 76 -25.53 3.05 3.80
N GLN A 77 -24.64 3.39 2.90
CA GLN A 77 -23.20 3.09 2.96
C GLN A 77 -22.38 4.39 2.86
N VAL A 78 -21.13 4.34 3.33
CA VAL A 78 -20.19 5.46 3.18
C VAL A 78 -19.94 5.74 1.70
N ARG A 79 -20.10 7.00 1.30
CA ARG A 79 -19.78 7.50 -0.03
C ARG A 79 -18.84 8.69 0.06
N GLY A 80 -17.87 8.75 -0.83
CA GLY A 80 -16.84 9.77 -0.84
C GLY A 80 -15.62 9.39 0.01
N ARG A 81 -14.48 9.96 -0.35
CA ARG A 81 -13.21 9.82 0.35
C ARG A 81 -12.35 11.06 0.14
N LEU A 82 -11.35 11.22 1.01
CA LEU A 82 -10.30 12.22 0.84
C LEU A 82 -9.16 11.62 0.01
N ASP A 83 -8.42 12.45 -0.71
CA ASP A 83 -7.19 12.07 -1.38
C ASP A 83 -6.20 11.46 -0.38
N ALA A 84 -5.72 10.25 -0.67
CA ALA A 84 -4.89 9.49 0.26
C ALA A 84 -3.50 10.11 0.43
N VAL A 85 -2.90 10.68 -0.63
CA VAL A 85 -1.56 11.30 -0.56
C VAL A 85 -1.61 12.57 0.27
N LEU A 86 -2.63 13.41 0.06
CA LEU A 86 -2.83 14.62 0.85
C LEU A 86 -3.17 14.31 2.31
N THR A 87 -3.96 13.25 2.54
CA THR A 87 -4.27 12.77 3.90
C THR A 87 -3.01 12.27 4.59
N ALA A 88 -2.17 11.47 3.92
CA ALA A 88 -0.89 11.01 4.46
C ALA A 88 0.06 12.19 4.77
N ALA A 89 0.12 13.19 3.89
CA ALA A 89 0.92 14.40 4.11
C ALA A 89 0.42 15.19 5.35
N ARG A 90 -0.90 15.21 5.59
CA ARG A 90 -1.48 15.83 6.78
C ARG A 90 -1.18 15.04 8.06
N ILE A 91 -1.12 13.72 7.99
CA ILE A 91 -0.78 12.82 9.12
C ILE A 91 0.72 12.92 9.47
N ALA A 92 1.59 13.07 8.49
CA ALA A 92 3.05 13.00 8.64
C ALA A 92 3.62 13.81 9.82
N PRO A 93 3.24 15.10 10.05
CA PRO A 93 3.74 15.88 11.18
C PRO A 93 3.15 15.49 12.54
N HIS A 94 2.18 14.57 12.59
CA HIS A 94 1.51 14.14 13.81
C HIS A 94 1.92 12.74 14.26
N THR A 95 2.78 12.10 13.50
CA THR A 95 3.40 10.79 13.77
C THR A 95 4.91 10.90 13.62
N THR A 96 5.67 9.98 14.19
CA THR A 96 7.14 10.04 14.22
C THR A 96 7.82 8.78 13.72
N ARG A 97 7.11 7.67 13.67
CA ARG A 97 7.68 6.35 13.40
C ARG A 97 6.93 5.56 12.32
N ILE A 98 5.59 5.49 12.39
CA ILE A 98 4.79 4.67 11.49
C ILE A 98 5.00 5.05 10.02
N GLY A 99 5.12 4.05 9.14
CA GLY A 99 5.18 4.25 7.69
C GLY A 99 3.83 4.72 7.14
N LEU A 100 3.87 5.60 6.14
CA LEU A 100 2.70 6.17 5.48
C LEU A 100 2.70 5.73 4.01
N VAL A 101 1.79 4.82 3.66
CA VAL A 101 1.72 4.20 2.31
C VAL A 101 0.37 4.51 1.67
N PRO A 102 0.16 5.77 1.20
CA PRO A 102 -1.08 6.12 0.52
C PRO A 102 -1.23 5.38 -0.80
N THR A 103 -2.48 5.11 -1.19
CA THR A 103 -2.83 4.68 -2.53
C THR A 103 -2.83 5.88 -3.47
N ALA A 104 -2.29 5.72 -4.67
CA ALA A 104 -2.47 6.68 -5.76
C ALA A 104 -2.64 5.95 -7.09
N VAL A 105 -3.64 6.38 -7.86
CA VAL A 105 -3.98 5.76 -9.15
C VAL A 105 -2.95 6.14 -10.21
N THR A 106 -2.44 5.17 -10.96
CA THR A 106 -1.48 5.39 -12.05
C THR A 106 -2.13 5.64 -13.39
N THR A 107 -3.29 5.02 -13.64
CA THR A 107 -3.92 4.91 -14.97
C THR A 107 -4.32 6.26 -15.58
N HIS A 108 -4.71 7.23 -14.77
CA HIS A 108 -5.23 8.53 -15.24
C HIS A 108 -4.39 9.71 -14.76
N THR A 109 -3.31 9.46 -14.03
CA THR A 109 -2.44 10.50 -13.45
C THR A 109 -1.05 10.46 -14.07
N GLU A 110 -0.36 11.58 -14.05
CA GLU A 110 0.95 11.70 -14.67
C GLU A 110 2.06 11.20 -13.71
N PRO A 111 2.95 10.30 -14.11
CA PRO A 111 3.99 9.74 -13.24
C PRO A 111 4.96 10.81 -12.73
N PHE A 112 5.21 11.88 -13.49
CA PHE A 112 6.03 13.00 -13.03
C PHE A 112 5.42 13.68 -11.81
N HIS A 113 4.10 13.91 -11.80
CA HIS A 113 3.40 14.50 -10.68
C HIS A 113 3.39 13.57 -9.46
N LEU A 114 3.12 12.27 -9.67
CA LEU A 114 3.17 11.27 -8.59
C LEU A 114 4.56 11.18 -7.96
N SER A 115 5.63 11.20 -8.77
CA SER A 115 7.01 11.16 -8.24
C SER A 115 7.29 12.32 -7.30
N THR A 116 6.85 13.52 -7.67
CA THR A 116 7.01 14.75 -6.87
C THR A 116 6.21 14.66 -5.56
N SER A 117 4.96 14.20 -5.64
CA SER A 117 4.08 14.09 -4.47
C SER A 117 4.61 13.09 -3.45
N ILE A 118 5.03 11.91 -3.87
CA ILE A 118 5.56 10.88 -2.96
C ILE A 118 6.95 11.26 -2.42
N ALA A 119 7.83 11.86 -3.25
CA ALA A 119 9.11 12.38 -2.76
C ALA A 119 8.91 13.48 -1.71
N THR A 120 7.91 14.35 -1.92
CA THR A 120 7.55 15.38 -0.93
C THR A 120 7.03 14.73 0.35
N LEU A 121 6.16 13.72 0.25
CA LEU A 121 5.70 12.97 1.41
C LEU A 121 6.87 12.34 2.18
N ASP A 122 7.87 11.81 1.48
CA ASP A 122 9.06 11.23 2.11
C ASP A 122 9.86 12.28 2.89
N TYR A 123 10.01 13.50 2.35
CA TYR A 123 10.63 14.61 3.06
C TYR A 123 9.84 15.04 4.30
N VAL A 124 8.53 15.24 4.18
CA VAL A 124 7.72 15.75 5.31
C VAL A 124 7.44 14.68 6.36
N SER A 125 7.63 13.42 6.03
CA SER A 125 7.57 12.28 6.96
C SER A 125 8.96 11.80 7.43
N GLU A 126 10.04 12.46 7.02
CA GLU A 126 11.42 12.12 7.43
C GLU A 126 11.81 10.66 7.09
N GLY A 127 11.52 10.22 5.85
CA GLY A 127 11.89 8.89 5.37
C GLY A 127 10.90 7.78 5.73
N ARG A 128 9.62 8.12 5.94
CA ARG A 128 8.58 7.13 6.28
C ARG A 128 7.53 6.92 5.19
N ALA A 129 7.70 7.55 4.02
CA ALA A 129 6.76 7.38 2.93
C ALA A 129 6.94 6.04 2.20
N GLY A 130 5.82 5.52 1.77
CA GLY A 130 5.71 4.54 0.70
C GLY A 130 4.63 4.97 -0.28
N TRP A 131 4.32 4.12 -1.23
CA TRP A 131 3.29 4.35 -2.22
C TRP A 131 2.66 3.03 -2.67
N ARG A 132 1.34 3.00 -2.75
CA ARG A 132 0.61 1.90 -3.33
C ARG A 132 0.05 2.31 -4.71
N PRO A 133 0.71 1.95 -5.84
CA PRO A 133 0.15 2.16 -7.16
C PRO A 133 -1.16 1.38 -7.31
N ARG A 134 -2.18 2.02 -7.86
CA ARG A 134 -3.48 1.41 -8.17
C ARG A 134 -3.78 1.55 -9.67
N VAL A 135 -4.13 0.44 -10.29
CA VAL A 135 -4.67 0.41 -11.64
C VAL A 135 -6.17 0.67 -11.60
N ALA A 136 -6.65 1.64 -12.37
CA ALA A 136 -8.07 1.92 -12.54
C ALA A 136 -8.54 1.40 -13.90
N ALA A 137 -9.43 0.41 -13.89
CA ALA A 137 -9.96 -0.21 -15.10
C ALA A 137 -11.47 0.11 -15.31
N SER A 138 -12.07 0.92 -14.43
CA SER A 138 -13.49 1.27 -14.52
C SER A 138 -13.75 2.29 -15.61
N PRO A 139 -14.77 2.07 -16.47
CA PRO A 139 -15.22 3.07 -17.43
C PRO A 139 -15.69 4.39 -16.75
N ASP A 140 -16.24 4.30 -15.54
CA ASP A 140 -16.71 5.46 -14.81
C ASP A 140 -15.54 6.34 -14.35
N GLU A 141 -14.46 5.74 -13.83
CA GLU A 141 -13.24 6.47 -13.51
C GLU A 141 -12.61 7.12 -14.76
N ALA A 142 -12.59 6.42 -15.90
CA ALA A 142 -12.05 6.95 -17.15
C ALA A 142 -12.83 8.18 -17.67
N ARG A 143 -14.16 8.20 -17.52
CA ARG A 143 -15.01 9.33 -17.94
C ARG A 143 -14.72 10.63 -17.17
N HIS A 144 -14.20 10.56 -15.94
CA HIS A 144 -13.80 11.77 -15.20
C HIS A 144 -12.65 12.53 -15.87
N PHE A 145 -11.84 11.86 -16.69
CA PHE A 145 -10.69 12.45 -17.39
C PHE A 145 -10.96 12.73 -18.88
N GLY A 146 -11.91 12.01 -19.50
CA GLY A 146 -12.28 12.19 -20.91
C GLY A 146 -11.16 11.93 -21.92
N ARG A 147 -10.09 11.22 -21.54
CA ARG A 147 -8.94 10.97 -22.39
C ARG A 147 -8.98 9.58 -23.07
N ARG A 148 -9.62 8.62 -22.44
CA ARG A 148 -9.68 7.22 -22.88
C ARG A 148 -11.07 6.64 -22.62
N GLU A 149 -11.49 5.72 -23.45
CA GLU A 149 -12.68 4.92 -23.25
C GLU A 149 -12.28 3.51 -22.88
N PHE A 150 -12.91 2.96 -21.84
CA PHE A 150 -12.65 1.61 -21.34
C PHE A 150 -13.86 0.72 -21.59
N PRO A 151 -13.65 -0.56 -21.93
CA PRO A 151 -14.74 -1.51 -22.04
C PRO A 151 -15.35 -1.74 -20.65
N PRO A 152 -16.67 -2.05 -20.57
CA PRO A 152 -17.26 -2.52 -19.34
C PRO A 152 -16.53 -3.75 -18.81
N LEU A 153 -16.24 -3.78 -17.51
CA LEU A 153 -15.59 -4.90 -16.85
C LEU A 153 -16.61 -5.59 -15.94
N THR A 154 -16.91 -6.86 -16.26
CA THR A 154 -17.86 -7.69 -15.50
C THR A 154 -17.21 -9.03 -15.15
N GLN A 155 -17.82 -9.74 -14.20
CA GLN A 155 -17.37 -11.10 -13.85
C GLN A 155 -17.45 -12.06 -15.04
N GLU A 156 -18.37 -11.84 -15.96
CA GLU A 156 -18.63 -12.71 -17.12
C GLU A 156 -17.58 -12.50 -18.23
N ASN A 157 -17.12 -11.25 -18.44
CA ASN A 157 -16.22 -10.90 -19.55
C ASN A 157 -14.76 -10.72 -19.16
N VAL A 158 -14.40 -10.84 -17.88
CA VAL A 158 -13.01 -10.61 -17.40
C VAL A 158 -12.00 -11.57 -18.05
N THR A 159 -12.46 -12.73 -18.52
CA THR A 159 -11.64 -13.74 -19.23
C THR A 159 -11.68 -13.60 -20.75
N ASP A 160 -12.49 -12.71 -21.32
CA ASP A 160 -12.53 -12.47 -22.73
C ASP A 160 -11.16 -11.96 -23.22
N PRO A 161 -10.61 -12.49 -24.33
CA PRO A 161 -9.26 -12.16 -24.80
C PRO A 161 -9.03 -10.65 -24.97
N ALA A 162 -10.02 -9.90 -25.45
CA ALA A 162 -9.91 -8.45 -25.64
C ALA A 162 -9.86 -7.70 -24.30
N VAL A 163 -10.68 -8.11 -23.33
CA VAL A 163 -10.71 -7.53 -21.98
C VAL A 163 -9.43 -7.89 -21.22
N ALA A 164 -9.00 -9.14 -21.32
CA ALA A 164 -7.74 -9.59 -20.70
C ALA A 164 -6.52 -8.85 -21.26
N ALA A 165 -6.47 -8.62 -22.59
CA ALA A 165 -5.43 -7.83 -23.23
C ALA A 165 -5.44 -6.36 -22.76
N HIS A 166 -6.63 -5.75 -22.66
CA HIS A 166 -6.78 -4.40 -22.14
C HIS A 166 -6.29 -4.30 -20.68
N LEU A 167 -6.67 -5.26 -19.83
CA LEU A 167 -6.18 -5.30 -18.45
C LEU A 167 -4.65 -5.45 -18.40
N SER A 168 -4.07 -6.35 -19.23
CA SER A 168 -2.62 -6.51 -19.31
C SER A 168 -1.92 -5.18 -19.68
N ASP A 169 -2.44 -4.46 -20.68
CA ASP A 169 -1.92 -3.16 -21.10
C ASP A 169 -1.95 -2.14 -19.93
N LEU A 170 -3.01 -2.10 -19.13
CA LEU A 170 -3.10 -1.21 -17.97
C LEU A 170 -2.08 -1.56 -16.87
N PHE A 171 -1.82 -2.84 -16.64
CA PHE A 171 -0.81 -3.26 -15.68
C PHE A 171 0.62 -2.99 -16.18
N ASP A 172 0.88 -3.14 -17.47
CA ASP A 172 2.16 -2.78 -18.07
C ASP A 172 2.39 -1.26 -18.04
N GLU A 173 1.36 -0.45 -18.33
CA GLU A 173 1.39 1.00 -18.15
C GLU A 173 1.73 1.39 -16.69
N ALA A 174 1.12 0.71 -15.71
CA ALA A 174 1.42 0.95 -14.30
C ALA A 174 2.87 0.58 -13.95
N ALA A 175 3.42 -0.48 -14.53
CA ALA A 175 4.82 -0.84 -14.34
C ALA A 175 5.77 0.22 -14.89
N ASP A 176 5.48 0.75 -16.09
CA ASP A 176 6.25 1.86 -16.67
C ASP A 176 6.10 3.14 -15.84
N ALA A 177 4.90 3.43 -15.29
CA ALA A 177 4.70 4.57 -14.41
C ALA A 177 5.57 4.46 -13.14
N VAL A 178 5.63 3.28 -12.51
CA VAL A 178 6.51 3.07 -11.35
C VAL A 178 7.99 3.20 -11.72
N GLU A 179 8.41 2.66 -12.88
CA GLU A 179 9.79 2.80 -13.33
C GLU A 179 10.16 4.28 -13.58
N VAL A 180 9.28 5.06 -14.20
CA VAL A 180 9.48 6.52 -14.36
C VAL A 180 9.60 7.22 -13.02
N VAL A 181 8.70 6.92 -12.08
CA VAL A 181 8.74 7.48 -10.72
C VAL A 181 10.07 7.15 -10.04
N ARG A 182 10.53 5.90 -10.10
CA ARG A 182 11.81 5.47 -9.54
C ARG A 182 13.01 6.15 -10.19
N ARG A 183 12.99 6.34 -11.53
CA ARG A 183 14.04 7.09 -12.24
C ARG A 183 14.07 8.56 -11.84
N LEU A 184 12.91 9.18 -11.68
CA LEU A 184 12.80 10.56 -11.26
C LEU A 184 13.33 10.77 -9.83
N TRP A 185 13.09 9.84 -8.91
CA TRP A 185 13.65 9.90 -7.55
C TRP A 185 15.18 9.84 -7.56
N ASP A 186 15.79 9.08 -8.46
CA ASP A 186 17.24 9.01 -8.61
C ASP A 186 17.85 10.11 -9.51
N SER A 187 17.00 10.94 -10.17
CA SER A 187 17.49 11.97 -11.12
C SER A 187 18.33 13.08 -10.49
N TRP A 188 18.36 13.16 -9.16
CA TRP A 188 19.31 13.93 -8.36
C TRP A 188 20.23 12.97 -7.63
N GLU A 189 21.55 13.19 -7.70
CA GLU A 189 22.49 12.47 -6.83
C GLU A 189 22.36 12.97 -5.38
N ASP A 190 22.78 12.15 -4.39
CA ASP A 190 22.62 12.45 -2.97
C ASP A 190 23.24 13.79 -2.55
N ASP A 191 24.34 14.17 -3.17
CA ASP A 191 25.11 15.39 -2.91
C ASP A 191 24.96 16.46 -3.99
N ALA A 192 23.92 16.39 -4.80
CA ALA A 192 23.61 17.38 -5.82
C ALA A 192 23.30 18.76 -5.24
N VAL A 193 22.71 18.83 -4.03
CA VAL A 193 22.39 20.10 -3.34
C VAL A 193 23.57 20.51 -2.46
N ILE A 194 24.43 21.42 -2.95
CA ILE A 194 25.68 21.82 -2.30
C ILE A 194 25.56 23.02 -1.35
N ARG A 195 24.63 23.95 -1.61
CA ARG A 195 24.41 25.17 -0.80
C ARG A 195 25.69 25.92 -0.50
N ASP A 196 26.59 26.04 -1.47
CA ASP A 196 27.85 26.79 -1.36
C ASP A 196 27.59 28.29 -1.49
N VAL A 197 27.33 28.95 -0.36
CA VAL A 197 27.02 30.38 -0.28
C VAL A 197 28.20 31.24 -0.75
N PRO A 198 29.49 31.00 -0.36
CA PRO A 198 30.62 31.75 -0.83
C PRO A 198 30.79 31.73 -2.35
N ALA A 199 30.54 30.58 -3.00
CA ALA A 199 30.65 30.46 -4.45
C ALA A 199 29.35 30.84 -5.19
N GLY A 200 28.27 31.16 -4.47
CA GLY A 200 26.96 31.46 -5.06
C GLY A 200 26.32 30.24 -5.78
N ARG A 201 26.65 29.01 -5.38
CA ARG A 201 26.21 27.78 -6.01
C ARG A 201 25.28 27.02 -5.07
N PHE A 202 24.01 26.85 -5.47
CA PHE A 202 23.06 26.07 -4.70
C PHE A 202 23.09 24.55 -5.06
N VAL A 203 23.27 24.24 -6.35
CA VAL A 203 23.32 22.86 -6.86
C VAL A 203 24.58 22.62 -7.70
N ASP A 204 25.01 21.37 -7.72
CA ASP A 204 25.90 20.85 -8.76
C ASP A 204 25.07 20.36 -9.96
N ARG A 205 25.04 21.18 -11.03
CA ARG A 205 24.27 20.87 -12.22
C ARG A 205 24.69 19.52 -12.88
N GLY A 206 25.93 19.13 -12.71
CA GLY A 206 26.46 17.87 -13.23
C GLY A 206 25.90 16.61 -12.54
N LYS A 207 25.20 16.79 -11.40
CA LYS A 207 24.56 15.72 -10.61
C LYS A 207 23.05 15.68 -10.74
N LEU A 208 22.51 16.39 -11.74
CA LEU A 208 21.10 16.38 -12.12
C LEU A 208 21.00 15.68 -13.50
N HIS A 209 20.24 14.61 -13.56
CA HIS A 209 20.16 13.74 -14.73
C HIS A 209 18.78 13.77 -15.37
N TYR A 210 18.75 13.96 -16.71
CA TYR A 210 17.54 13.67 -17.46
C TYR A 210 17.33 12.16 -17.48
N ILE A 211 16.08 11.72 -17.32
CA ILE A 211 15.74 10.30 -17.35
C ILE A 211 15.45 9.82 -18.78
N ASP A 212 15.04 10.77 -19.63
CA ASP A 212 14.71 10.57 -21.06
C ASP A 212 13.98 9.23 -21.30
N PHE A 213 12.93 9.01 -20.50
CA PHE A 213 12.09 7.82 -20.64
C PHE A 213 11.17 7.99 -21.86
N ASP A 214 11.23 7.06 -22.79
CA ASP A 214 10.34 6.98 -23.96
C ASP A 214 9.65 5.61 -23.95
N GLY A 215 8.39 5.59 -23.54
CA GLY A 215 7.56 4.40 -23.35
C GLY A 215 6.36 4.39 -24.29
N ARG A 216 5.61 3.27 -24.25
CA ARG A 216 4.42 3.10 -25.11
C ARG A 216 3.30 4.09 -24.77
N TRP A 217 3.13 4.47 -23.52
CA TRP A 217 1.98 5.26 -23.05
C TRP A 217 2.34 6.72 -22.77
N PHE A 218 3.58 7.00 -22.44
CA PHE A 218 4.07 8.35 -22.13
C PHE A 218 5.58 8.46 -22.32
N ALA A 219 6.05 9.68 -22.49
CA ALA A 219 7.47 10.03 -22.50
C ALA A 219 7.73 11.07 -21.39
N VAL A 220 8.80 10.89 -20.62
CA VAL A 220 9.14 11.77 -19.50
C VAL A 220 10.61 12.10 -19.51
N ARG A 221 10.93 13.40 -19.68
CA ARG A 221 12.31 13.86 -19.78
C ARG A 221 13.01 13.98 -18.42
N GLY A 222 12.33 14.48 -17.41
CA GLY A 222 12.98 14.84 -16.13
C GLY A 222 13.93 16.03 -16.26
N PRO A 223 14.86 16.29 -15.30
CA PRO A 223 14.90 15.63 -14.00
C PRO A 223 13.66 15.95 -13.14
N SER A 224 13.52 15.28 -11.99
CA SER A 224 12.55 15.69 -10.97
C SER A 224 12.78 17.12 -10.52
N ILE A 225 11.75 17.80 -10.03
CA ILE A 225 11.86 19.09 -9.34
C ILE A 225 12.11 18.92 -7.83
N THR A 226 11.86 17.74 -7.30
CA THR A 226 12.16 17.40 -5.90
C THR A 226 13.48 16.65 -5.86
N PRO A 227 14.43 17.04 -4.98
CA PRO A 227 15.67 16.31 -4.78
C PRO A 227 15.41 14.85 -4.39
N ARG A 228 16.46 14.02 -4.42
CA ARG A 228 16.37 12.61 -4.05
C ARG A 228 15.74 12.42 -2.68
N PRO A 229 14.70 11.58 -2.53
CA PRO A 229 14.02 11.37 -1.26
C PRO A 229 14.98 10.87 -0.15
N PRO A 230 14.70 11.12 1.13
CA PRO A 230 15.50 10.62 2.26
C PRO A 230 15.80 9.12 2.21
N GLN A 231 14.82 8.30 1.85
CA GLN A 231 15.00 6.85 1.66
C GLN A 231 15.74 6.49 0.37
N GLY A 232 16.06 7.44 -0.50
CA GLY A 232 16.52 7.22 -1.88
C GLY A 232 15.38 6.75 -2.78
N GLN A 233 14.73 5.67 -2.39
CA GLN A 233 13.59 5.05 -3.07
C GLN A 233 12.49 4.76 -2.02
N PRO A 234 11.46 5.60 -1.86
CA PRO A 234 10.29 5.28 -1.06
C PRO A 234 9.72 3.89 -1.40
N VAL A 235 9.19 3.20 -0.39
CA VAL A 235 8.70 1.83 -0.55
C VAL A 235 7.51 1.79 -1.51
N VAL A 236 7.53 0.88 -2.47
CA VAL A 236 6.42 0.63 -3.38
C VAL A 236 5.73 -0.68 -2.99
N ALA A 237 4.41 -0.63 -2.78
CA ALA A 237 3.61 -1.79 -2.39
C ALA A 237 2.44 -1.99 -3.36
N SER A 238 2.26 -3.18 -3.90
CA SER A 238 1.16 -3.51 -4.82
C SER A 238 0.17 -4.48 -4.19
N LEU A 239 -1.11 -4.34 -4.53
CA LEU A 239 -2.14 -5.34 -4.25
C LEU A 239 -2.31 -6.24 -5.48
N ALA A 240 -2.26 -7.54 -5.28
CA ALA A 240 -2.26 -8.52 -6.36
C ALA A 240 -3.22 -9.69 -6.09
N HIS A 241 -4.08 -9.99 -7.09
CA HIS A 241 -5.07 -11.07 -7.05
C HIS A 241 -4.96 -12.04 -8.25
N ALA A 242 -4.06 -11.75 -9.20
CA ALA A 242 -3.94 -12.50 -10.43
C ALA A 242 -2.54 -12.32 -11.03
N ASP A 243 -2.19 -13.19 -11.97
CA ASP A 243 -0.89 -13.26 -12.63
C ASP A 243 -0.39 -11.90 -13.18
N VAL A 244 -1.26 -11.12 -13.84
CA VAL A 244 -0.88 -9.78 -14.35
C VAL A 244 -0.45 -8.82 -13.22
N ALA A 245 -1.09 -8.92 -12.06
CA ALA A 245 -0.75 -8.11 -10.89
C ALA A 245 0.50 -8.64 -10.17
N TYR A 246 0.72 -9.97 -10.15
CA TYR A 246 1.97 -10.55 -9.64
C TYR A 246 3.17 -10.12 -10.49
N ARG A 247 3.01 -10.07 -11.83
CA ARG A 247 4.06 -9.56 -12.73
C ARG A 247 4.35 -8.08 -12.49
N LEU A 248 3.33 -7.25 -12.29
CA LEU A 248 3.52 -5.85 -11.91
C LEU A 248 4.32 -5.76 -10.60
N ALA A 249 3.90 -6.50 -9.56
CA ALA A 249 4.59 -6.49 -8.28
C ALA A 249 6.05 -6.94 -8.42
N ALA A 250 6.30 -8.02 -9.16
CA ALA A 250 7.65 -8.54 -9.41
C ALA A 250 8.56 -7.53 -10.11
N ARG A 251 8.05 -6.76 -11.07
CA ARG A 251 8.82 -5.73 -11.80
C ARG A 251 9.05 -4.47 -10.99
N ALA A 252 8.11 -4.07 -10.16
CA ALA A 252 7.99 -2.68 -9.72
C ALA A 252 7.97 -2.47 -8.19
N SER A 253 7.59 -3.49 -7.39
CA SER A 253 7.28 -3.29 -5.97
C SER A 253 8.36 -3.82 -5.03
N ASP A 254 8.35 -3.35 -3.80
CA ASP A 254 9.15 -3.87 -2.68
C ASP A 254 8.30 -4.82 -1.81
N VAL A 255 6.99 -4.56 -1.73
CA VAL A 255 6.01 -5.34 -0.96
C VAL A 255 4.84 -5.71 -1.88
N VAL A 256 4.29 -6.90 -1.72
CA VAL A 256 3.04 -7.31 -2.37
C VAL A 256 2.02 -7.75 -1.33
N PHE A 257 0.82 -7.18 -1.41
CA PHE A 257 -0.35 -7.61 -0.66
C PHE A 257 -1.09 -8.66 -1.48
N VAL A 258 -1.38 -9.79 -0.85
CA VAL A 258 -2.13 -10.91 -1.43
C VAL A 258 -3.36 -11.21 -0.60
N THR A 259 -4.37 -11.87 -1.18
CA THR A 259 -5.68 -12.06 -0.57
C THR A 259 -6.05 -13.53 -0.43
N PRO A 260 -5.32 -14.28 0.42
CA PRO A 260 -5.63 -15.68 0.65
C PRO A 260 -6.90 -15.85 1.47
N VAL A 261 -7.52 -17.03 1.33
CA VAL A 261 -8.69 -17.44 2.13
C VAL A 261 -8.37 -18.58 3.11
N SER A 262 -7.19 -19.19 3.00
CA SER A 262 -6.65 -20.19 3.92
C SER A 262 -5.12 -20.20 3.88
N ALA A 263 -4.48 -20.95 4.79
CA ALA A 263 -3.02 -21.14 4.82
C ALA A 263 -2.50 -21.83 3.54
N GLU A 264 -3.21 -22.85 3.06
CA GLU A 264 -2.87 -23.57 1.84
C GLU A 264 -2.96 -22.67 0.62
N HIS A 265 -4.01 -21.84 0.54
CA HIS A 265 -4.17 -20.85 -0.53
C HIS A 265 -3.07 -19.79 -0.45
N ALA A 266 -2.68 -19.37 0.75
CA ALA A 266 -1.56 -18.44 0.93
C ALA A 266 -0.24 -19.02 0.38
N ALA A 267 0.05 -20.30 0.67
CA ALA A 267 1.23 -21.00 0.15
C ALA A 267 1.22 -21.10 -1.39
N GLN A 268 0.08 -21.37 -2.00
CA GLN A 268 -0.07 -21.38 -3.46
C GLN A 268 0.21 -19.99 -4.06
N ILE A 269 -0.38 -18.93 -3.50
CA ILE A 269 -0.16 -17.56 -3.97
C ILE A 269 1.32 -17.16 -3.81
N VAL A 270 1.97 -17.50 -2.70
CA VAL A 270 3.40 -17.22 -2.51
C VAL A 270 4.23 -17.90 -3.60
N ALA A 271 3.92 -19.15 -3.95
CA ALA A 271 4.60 -19.85 -5.05
C ALA A 271 4.40 -19.16 -6.40
N GLU A 272 3.20 -18.65 -6.69
CA GLU A 272 2.91 -17.88 -7.92
C GLU A 272 3.68 -16.55 -7.94
N VAL A 273 3.74 -15.83 -6.81
CA VAL A 273 4.53 -14.61 -6.68
C VAL A 273 6.02 -14.87 -6.94
N ARG A 274 6.58 -15.93 -6.35
CA ARG A 274 7.98 -16.32 -6.57
C ARG A 274 8.24 -16.73 -8.03
N ALA A 275 7.29 -17.40 -8.68
CA ALA A 275 7.37 -17.71 -10.11
C ALA A 275 7.37 -16.43 -10.97
N ALA A 276 6.55 -15.44 -10.63
CA ALA A 276 6.53 -14.14 -11.32
C ALA A 276 7.85 -13.36 -11.14
N GLU A 277 8.49 -13.42 -9.97
CA GLU A 277 9.81 -12.83 -9.74
C GLU A 277 10.87 -13.46 -10.65
N ASN A 278 10.91 -14.79 -10.72
CA ASN A 278 11.85 -15.53 -11.57
C ASN A 278 11.62 -15.20 -13.07
N TYR A 279 10.37 -15.16 -13.52
CA TYR A 279 10.04 -14.81 -14.90
C TYR A 279 10.45 -13.38 -15.28
N SER A 280 10.33 -12.44 -14.33
CA SER A 280 10.64 -11.03 -14.55
C SER A 280 12.12 -10.70 -14.46
N GLU A 281 12.99 -11.70 -14.18
CA GLU A 281 14.43 -11.48 -13.91
C GLU A 281 14.65 -10.30 -12.94
N ARG A 282 13.91 -10.31 -11.86
CA ARG A 282 13.74 -9.18 -10.95
C ARG A 282 15.08 -8.57 -10.52
N PRO A 283 15.33 -7.28 -10.81
CA PRO A 283 16.58 -6.60 -10.43
C PRO A 283 16.54 -6.04 -8.98
N LEU A 284 15.41 -6.16 -8.29
CA LEU A 284 15.19 -5.68 -6.93
C LEU A 284 15.34 -6.83 -5.92
N PRO A 285 15.52 -6.55 -4.61
CA PRO A 285 15.45 -7.58 -3.58
C PRO A 285 14.16 -8.40 -3.67
N PRO A 286 14.12 -9.63 -3.13
CA PRO A 286 12.90 -10.44 -3.10
C PRO A 286 11.72 -9.66 -2.55
N LEU A 287 10.54 -9.86 -3.15
CA LEU A 287 9.30 -9.25 -2.67
C LEU A 287 8.99 -9.70 -1.24
N GLN A 288 8.62 -8.76 -0.39
CA GLN A 288 7.96 -9.11 0.85
C GLN A 288 6.48 -9.38 0.58
N VAL A 289 6.01 -10.56 0.99
CA VAL A 289 4.63 -11.01 0.73
C VAL A 289 3.81 -10.88 2.01
N TYR A 290 2.81 -10.00 1.98
CA TYR A 290 1.90 -9.76 3.10
C TYR A 290 0.51 -10.27 2.74
N ALA A 291 -0.10 -11.05 3.64
CA ALA A 291 -1.49 -11.46 3.47
C ALA A 291 -2.44 -10.39 4.02
N ASP A 292 -3.46 -10.05 3.24
CA ASP A 292 -4.58 -9.22 3.68
C ASP A 292 -5.61 -10.08 4.42
N LEU A 293 -6.10 -9.59 5.56
CA LEU A 293 -7.18 -10.19 6.34
C LEU A 293 -8.13 -9.11 6.81
N VAL A 294 -9.44 -9.28 6.61
CA VAL A 294 -10.43 -8.47 7.33
C VAL A 294 -10.62 -9.05 8.72
N VAL A 295 -10.52 -8.19 9.74
CA VAL A 295 -10.55 -8.61 11.14
C VAL A 295 -11.65 -7.91 11.93
N PHE A 296 -12.39 -8.71 12.70
CA PHE A 296 -13.30 -8.28 13.77
C PHE A 296 -12.77 -8.89 15.06
N ILE A 297 -12.36 -8.05 16.00
CA ILE A 297 -11.65 -8.51 17.22
C ILE A 297 -12.40 -8.05 18.45
N ASP A 298 -12.69 -8.97 19.37
CA ASP A 298 -13.21 -8.70 20.69
C ASP A 298 -12.65 -9.77 21.65
N GLU A 299 -12.33 -9.39 22.90
CA GLU A 299 -11.76 -10.31 23.90
C GLU A 299 -12.73 -11.41 24.33
N ALA A 300 -14.02 -11.10 24.42
CA ALA A 300 -15.02 -12.06 24.86
C ALA A 300 -15.34 -13.06 23.71
N PRO A 301 -15.34 -14.37 24.01
CA PRO A 301 -15.67 -15.39 23.02
C PRO A 301 -17.01 -15.13 22.33
N GLY A 302 -17.01 -15.18 21.01
CA GLY A 302 -18.19 -14.97 20.15
C GLY A 302 -18.66 -13.51 20.02
N ALA A 303 -18.09 -12.55 20.74
CA ALA A 303 -18.50 -11.13 20.67
C ALA A 303 -18.19 -10.52 19.30
N ALA A 304 -17.01 -10.77 18.75
CA ALA A 304 -16.61 -10.31 17.42
C ALA A 304 -17.54 -10.82 16.33
N ALA A 305 -17.87 -12.13 16.36
CA ALA A 305 -18.80 -12.73 15.41
C ALA A 305 -20.24 -12.19 15.58
N ALA A 306 -20.66 -11.91 16.81
CA ALA A 306 -21.95 -11.29 17.08
C ALA A 306 -22.00 -9.83 16.59
N ARG A 307 -20.90 -9.08 16.72
CA ARG A 307 -20.77 -7.70 16.21
C ARG A 307 -20.81 -7.71 14.66
N LYS A 308 -20.05 -8.61 14.00
CA LYS A 308 -20.12 -8.77 12.55
C LYS A 308 -21.54 -9.04 12.09
N ARG A 309 -22.24 -10.04 12.69
CA ARG A 309 -23.63 -10.32 12.31
C ARG A 309 -24.57 -9.12 12.47
N ARG A 310 -24.42 -8.31 13.51
CA ARG A 310 -25.22 -7.08 13.63
C ARG A 310 -24.95 -6.09 12.50
N LEU A 311 -23.72 -6.00 12.03
CA LEU A 311 -23.39 -5.16 10.88
C LEU A 311 -23.94 -5.76 9.58
N ASP A 312 -23.89 -7.09 9.40
CA ASP A 312 -24.50 -7.79 8.28
C ASP A 312 -26.02 -7.51 8.24
N ASP A 313 -26.70 -7.64 9.40
CA ASP A 313 -28.15 -7.34 9.52
C ASP A 313 -28.45 -5.87 9.13
N LEU A 314 -27.57 -4.93 9.49
CA LEU A 314 -27.70 -3.52 9.15
C LEU A 314 -27.46 -3.24 7.67
N ASP A 315 -26.55 -3.97 7.00
CA ASP A 315 -26.31 -3.84 5.56
C ASP A 315 -27.35 -4.61 4.73
N GLY A 316 -28.00 -5.60 5.33
CA GLY A 316 -28.99 -6.46 4.68
C GLY A 316 -28.36 -7.62 3.88
N ALA A 317 -27.09 -7.89 4.05
CA ALA A 317 -26.36 -8.99 3.41
C ALA A 317 -25.17 -9.45 4.26
N ASP A 318 -24.79 -10.72 4.14
CA ASP A 318 -23.57 -11.23 4.72
C ASP A 318 -22.35 -10.53 4.08
N PHE A 319 -21.48 -9.97 4.91
CA PHE A 319 -20.27 -9.30 4.43
C PHE A 319 -19.33 -10.30 3.76
N ALA A 320 -19.02 -10.03 2.50
CA ALA A 320 -18.07 -10.76 1.69
C ALA A 320 -16.98 -9.83 1.15
N THR A 321 -15.77 -10.34 1.01
CA THR A 321 -14.60 -9.60 0.51
C THR A 321 -13.68 -10.53 -0.27
N ASP A 322 -12.60 -9.98 -0.80
CA ASP A 322 -11.59 -10.66 -1.62
C ASP A 322 -10.57 -11.47 -0.81
N CYS A 323 -10.61 -11.41 0.52
CA CYS A 323 -9.69 -12.12 1.41
C CYS A 323 -10.45 -12.80 2.56
N ALA A 324 -9.75 -13.55 3.40
CA ALA A 324 -10.33 -14.14 4.59
C ALA A 324 -10.88 -13.08 5.55
N VAL A 325 -12.05 -13.38 6.14
CA VAL A 325 -12.66 -12.60 7.22
C VAL A 325 -12.53 -13.39 8.51
N VAL A 326 -11.85 -12.82 9.50
CA VAL A 326 -11.61 -13.44 10.80
C VAL A 326 -12.36 -12.67 11.87
N ALA A 327 -13.20 -13.36 12.62
CA ALA A 327 -13.96 -12.76 13.72
C ALA A 327 -13.77 -13.60 14.99
N GLY A 328 -12.96 -13.12 15.95
CA GLY A 328 -12.62 -13.89 17.13
C GLY A 328 -11.79 -13.11 18.15
N PRO A 329 -11.38 -13.78 19.24
CA PRO A 329 -10.51 -13.19 20.25
C PRO A 329 -9.07 -13.02 19.77
N PRO A 330 -8.31 -12.09 20.36
CA PRO A 330 -6.93 -11.77 19.97
C PRO A 330 -6.01 -12.99 19.94
N GLY A 331 -6.19 -13.93 20.89
CA GLY A 331 -5.38 -15.14 20.99
C GLY A 331 -5.52 -16.08 19.80
N GLU A 332 -6.76 -16.29 19.33
CA GLU A 332 -7.03 -17.12 18.15
C GLU A 332 -6.49 -16.47 16.87
N LEU A 333 -6.62 -15.14 16.76
CA LEU A 333 -6.04 -14.43 15.63
C LEU A 333 -4.51 -14.50 15.64
N ALA A 334 -3.88 -14.37 16.81
CA ALA A 334 -2.45 -14.53 16.94
C ALA A 334 -1.96 -15.93 16.52
N ASP A 335 -2.68 -16.99 16.90
CA ASP A 335 -2.38 -18.36 16.44
C ASP A 335 -2.47 -18.45 14.91
N LEU A 336 -3.57 -17.97 14.33
CA LEU A 336 -3.79 -17.97 12.88
C LEU A 336 -2.65 -17.25 12.13
N LEU A 337 -2.25 -16.06 12.57
CA LEU A 337 -1.18 -15.28 11.92
C LEU A 337 0.14 -16.04 11.95
N LEU A 338 0.50 -16.64 13.08
CA LEU A 338 1.75 -17.37 13.23
C LEU A 338 1.75 -18.67 12.41
N ASP A 339 0.64 -19.39 12.42
CA ASP A 339 0.47 -20.62 11.63
C ASP A 339 0.55 -20.33 10.13
N TRP A 340 -0.15 -19.30 9.64
CA TRP A 340 -0.08 -18.92 8.22
C TRP A 340 1.29 -18.43 7.81
N LYS A 341 1.95 -17.61 8.64
CA LYS A 341 3.33 -17.18 8.38
C LYS A 341 4.26 -18.37 8.20
N GLN A 342 4.19 -19.35 9.09
CA GLN A 342 5.03 -20.53 9.05
C GLN A 342 4.68 -21.45 7.86
N ALA A 343 3.39 -21.69 7.62
CA ALA A 343 2.94 -22.64 6.58
C ALA A 343 3.18 -22.11 5.17
N ALA A 344 2.98 -20.81 4.94
CA ALA A 344 3.04 -20.20 3.62
C ALA A 344 4.34 -19.43 3.33
N GLY A 345 5.18 -19.18 4.34
CA GLY A 345 6.38 -18.35 4.17
C GLY A 345 6.06 -16.87 3.93
N LEU A 346 5.01 -16.36 4.58
CA LEU A 346 4.64 -14.96 4.54
C LEU A 346 5.63 -14.11 5.36
N ASP A 347 5.93 -12.92 4.89
CA ASP A 347 6.74 -11.94 5.63
C ASP A 347 5.90 -11.18 6.65
N GLY A 348 4.61 -10.94 6.38
CA GLY A 348 3.74 -10.19 7.25
C GLY A 348 2.27 -10.26 6.88
N PHE A 349 1.48 -9.42 7.56
CA PHE A 349 0.06 -9.25 7.31
C PHE A 349 -0.31 -7.78 7.22
N ARG A 350 -1.27 -7.47 6.33
CA ARG A 350 -1.96 -6.19 6.31
C ARG A 350 -3.38 -6.41 6.80
N LEU A 351 -3.65 -5.99 8.04
CA LEU A 351 -4.95 -6.15 8.66
C LEU A 351 -5.90 -5.06 8.16
N ARG A 352 -7.11 -5.44 7.81
CA ARG A 352 -8.20 -4.58 7.37
C ARG A 352 -9.26 -4.55 8.48
N PRO A 353 -9.31 -3.50 9.34
CA PRO A 353 -10.29 -3.40 10.40
C PRO A 353 -11.72 -3.46 9.85
N GLY A 354 -12.54 -4.36 10.38
CA GLY A 354 -13.94 -4.48 9.98
C GLY A 354 -14.73 -3.22 10.31
N ALA A 355 -14.48 -2.63 11.48
CA ALA A 355 -15.03 -1.34 11.91
C ALA A 355 -13.97 -0.48 12.62
N LEU A 356 -13.96 0.82 12.30
CA LEU A 356 -13.05 1.81 12.90
C LEU A 356 -13.83 2.73 13.84
N PRO A 357 -13.23 3.12 14.99
CA PRO A 357 -11.87 2.82 15.43
C PRO A 357 -11.71 1.47 16.13
N HIS A 358 -12.79 0.76 16.48
CA HIS A 358 -12.83 -0.39 17.38
C HIS A 358 -11.78 -1.46 17.04
N ASP A 359 -11.83 -2.03 15.84
CA ASP A 359 -10.92 -3.13 15.48
C ASP A 359 -9.46 -2.68 15.40
N LEU A 360 -9.17 -1.41 15.08
CA LEU A 360 -7.82 -0.89 15.19
C LEU A 360 -7.34 -0.84 16.66
N GLN A 361 -8.19 -0.38 17.57
CA GLN A 361 -7.89 -0.37 19.00
C GLN A 361 -7.70 -1.79 19.56
N GLN A 362 -8.46 -2.77 19.06
CA GLN A 362 -8.27 -4.18 19.43
C GLN A 362 -6.97 -4.76 18.85
N ILE A 363 -6.56 -4.35 17.64
CA ILE A 363 -5.26 -4.72 17.07
C ILE A 363 -4.13 -4.21 17.95
N THR A 364 -4.15 -2.93 18.31
CA THR A 364 -3.05 -2.29 19.06
C THR A 364 -3.07 -2.64 20.55
N GLY A 365 -4.26 -2.69 21.16
CA GLY A 365 -4.44 -2.88 22.60
C GLY A 365 -4.56 -4.34 23.06
N ALA A 366 -4.87 -5.28 22.16
CA ALA A 366 -5.07 -6.68 22.54
C ALA A 366 -4.25 -7.66 21.69
N LEU A 367 -4.33 -7.60 20.36
CA LEU A 367 -3.58 -8.52 19.47
C LEU A 367 -2.06 -8.29 19.57
N VAL A 368 -1.60 -7.05 19.47
CA VAL A 368 -0.16 -6.72 19.55
C VAL A 368 0.44 -7.13 20.89
N PRO A 369 -0.17 -6.83 22.06
CA PRO A 369 0.29 -7.37 23.35
C PRO A 369 0.38 -8.90 23.38
N GLU A 370 -0.59 -9.60 22.80
CA GLU A 370 -0.59 -11.06 22.72
C GLU A 370 0.58 -11.60 21.87
N LEU A 371 0.83 -11.00 20.71
CA LEU A 371 1.97 -11.34 19.86
C LEU A 371 3.32 -11.04 20.54
N ARG A 372 3.41 -9.93 21.30
CA ARG A 372 4.60 -9.62 22.10
C ARG A 372 4.82 -10.64 23.22
N ARG A 373 3.76 -11.06 23.90
CA ARG A 373 3.83 -12.11 24.92
C ARG A 373 4.36 -13.43 24.38
N ARG A 374 4.10 -13.72 23.10
CA ARG A 374 4.62 -14.89 22.37
C ARG A 374 6.03 -14.70 21.82
N GLY A 375 6.61 -13.50 21.96
CA GLY A 375 7.93 -13.17 21.40
C GLY A 375 7.94 -13.05 19.87
N ALA A 376 6.78 -12.82 19.23
CA ALA A 376 6.61 -12.81 17.78
C ALA A 376 6.54 -11.40 17.19
N PHE A 377 6.42 -10.36 18.01
CA PHE A 377 6.30 -8.98 17.54
C PHE A 377 7.17 -8.03 18.38
N ARG A 378 7.65 -6.97 17.73
CA ARG A 378 8.53 -5.96 18.34
C ARG A 378 7.91 -5.24 19.52
N SER A 379 8.76 -4.80 20.45
CA SER A 379 8.34 -3.99 21.60
C SER A 379 8.21 -2.50 21.27
N GLY A 380 8.86 -2.03 20.20
CA GLY A 380 8.87 -0.66 19.74
C GLY A 380 9.63 -0.53 18.41
N TYR A 381 9.80 0.68 17.93
CA TYR A 381 10.55 0.98 16.71
C TYR A 381 12.03 1.19 17.02
N ALA A 382 12.90 0.50 16.30
CA ALA A 382 14.35 0.71 16.33
C ALA A 382 14.82 1.58 15.15
N GLU A 383 14.24 1.34 13.97
CA GLU A 383 14.64 1.95 12.71
C GLU A 383 14.02 3.35 12.54
N SER A 384 14.72 4.21 11.80
CA SER A 384 14.26 5.58 11.53
C SER A 384 13.43 5.69 10.26
N THR A 385 13.68 4.86 9.24
CA THR A 385 12.98 4.90 7.97
C THR A 385 12.07 3.67 7.77
N LEU A 386 11.10 3.79 6.87
CA LEU A 386 10.24 2.66 6.53
C LEU A 386 11.03 1.54 5.84
N ARG A 387 11.96 1.89 4.93
CA ARG A 387 12.80 0.88 4.26
C ARG A 387 13.61 0.06 5.26
N GLU A 388 14.29 0.71 6.20
CA GLU A 388 15.09 0.03 7.23
C GLU A 388 14.23 -0.92 8.06
N ARG A 389 13.03 -0.49 8.46
CA ARG A 389 12.09 -1.32 9.23
C ARG A 389 11.67 -2.59 8.48
N LEU A 390 11.54 -2.50 7.17
CA LEU A 390 11.25 -3.63 6.31
C LEU A 390 12.53 -4.43 5.92
N GLY A 391 13.68 -4.17 6.55
CA GLY A 391 14.93 -4.83 6.21
C GLY A 391 15.46 -4.51 4.81
N LEU A 392 14.93 -3.46 4.18
CA LEU A 392 15.34 -3.03 2.85
C LEU A 392 16.46 -1.99 2.96
N SER A 393 17.59 -2.23 2.32
CA SER A 393 18.68 -1.26 2.27
C SER A 393 18.25 0.01 1.50
N ARG A 394 18.87 1.15 1.86
CA ARG A 394 18.79 2.35 1.02
C ARG A 394 19.57 2.10 -0.26
N PRO A 395 18.93 2.09 -1.45
CA PRO A 395 19.63 1.77 -2.68
C PRO A 395 20.59 2.87 -3.10
N ALA A 396 21.67 2.49 -3.79
CA ALA A 396 22.56 3.44 -4.43
C ALA A 396 21.81 4.23 -5.53
N ASN A 397 22.24 5.47 -5.77
CA ASN A 397 21.71 6.26 -6.88
C ASN A 397 22.12 5.61 -8.22
N ARG A 398 21.16 5.35 -9.11
CA ARG A 398 21.43 4.68 -10.40
C ARG A 398 22.31 5.47 -11.36
N TYR A 399 22.30 6.80 -11.26
CA TYR A 399 23.10 7.68 -12.13
C TYR A 399 24.47 7.99 -11.53
N GLY A 400 24.63 8.00 -10.20
CA GLY A 400 25.90 8.21 -9.50
C GLY A 400 26.91 7.08 -9.74
N ALA A 401 26.46 5.82 -9.84
CA ALA A 401 27.32 4.67 -10.05
C ALA A 401 27.99 4.63 -11.44
N SER A 402 27.38 5.24 -12.47
CA SER A 402 27.92 5.21 -13.85
C SER A 402 29.23 5.95 -14.03
N ARG A 403 29.59 6.87 -13.15
CA ARG A 403 30.87 7.61 -13.24
C ARG A 403 32.11 6.85 -12.81
N TYR A 404 31.94 5.86 -11.93
CA TYR A 404 33.07 5.05 -11.47
C TYR A 404 33.51 3.99 -12.47
N GLN A 405 32.67 3.61 -13.45
CA GLN A 405 33.03 2.62 -14.47
C GLN A 405 33.73 3.22 -15.69
N ILE A 406 33.65 4.54 -15.94
CA ILE A 406 34.30 5.20 -17.10
C ILE A 406 35.74 5.64 -16.76
N GLY A 407 36.12 5.69 -15.50
CA GLY A 407 37.47 6.07 -15.05
C GLY A 407 38.46 4.93 -14.87
N ALA A 408 38.10 3.68 -15.20
CA ALA A 408 38.91 2.47 -15.02
C ALA A 408 39.21 1.75 -16.35
N ALA A 409 39.19 2.47 -17.50
CA ALA A 409 39.58 1.94 -18.81
C ALA A 409 40.78 2.73 -19.38
#